data_881afc772e7b6770c7c80b139b491bab
#
_entry.id   881afc772e7b6770c7c80b139b491bab
#
_cell.length_a   1.000
_cell.length_b   1.000
_cell.length_c   1.000
_cell.angle_alpha   90.00
_cell.angle_beta   90.00
_cell.angle_gamma   90.00
#
_symmetry.space_group_name_H-M   'P 1'
#
loop_
_entity.id
_entity.type
_entity.pdbx_description
1 polymer ?
#
loop_
_entity_poly.entity_id
_entity_poly.type
_entity_poly.pdbx_seq_one_letter_code
_entity_poly.pdbx_strand_id
1 'polypeptide(L)'
;EPNVYAEAIVHPTATIVGEVFIGPYVNVNANCVIRGDMNEVVINESSILMENVSIGTVPSILNSGEVAKVFLAKKVILDNNVRLMSCYIGEDCFIGANSVICEGAKVDDGSIIGPYSVVPPNRYIPKGQVWSGNPARYIKDVEKPERVGLIEKMKELQENSKEYIKEISDYSNAYMLSEELVDQGKTTSLYCPQEFEVKIVNKKYED
;
A
#
# COMPACT_ATOMS: atom_id res chain seq x y z
N GLU A 1 14.03 2.62 9.58
CA GLU A 1 13.96 1.30 8.94
C GLU A 1 12.50 0.86 8.93
N PRO A 2 11.97 0.32 7.81
CA PRO A 2 10.58 -0.10 7.76
C PRO A 2 10.26 -1.19 8.78
N ASN A 3 9.13 -1.07 9.47
CA ASN A 3 8.60 -2.07 10.39
C ASN A 3 7.35 -2.71 9.75
N VAL A 4 7.50 -3.96 9.29
CA VAL A 4 6.47 -4.70 8.58
C VAL A 4 6.08 -5.92 9.40
N TYR A 5 4.78 -6.07 9.69
CA TYR A 5 4.27 -7.24 10.40
C TYR A 5 4.35 -8.50 9.54
N ALA A 6 4.59 -9.64 10.17
CA ALA A 6 4.75 -10.93 9.47
C ALA A 6 3.49 -11.37 8.71
N GLU A 7 2.31 -10.93 9.15
CA GLU A 7 1.02 -11.21 8.50
C GLU A 7 0.69 -10.21 7.38
N ALA A 8 1.53 -9.20 7.16
CA ALA A 8 1.36 -8.27 6.04
C ALA A 8 1.87 -8.90 4.74
N ILE A 9 1.20 -8.56 3.68
CA ILE A 9 1.47 -9.05 2.34
C ILE A 9 2.08 -7.91 1.53
N VAL A 10 3.35 -8.04 1.17
CA VAL A 10 4.04 -7.03 0.36
C VAL A 10 4.53 -7.66 -0.92
N HIS A 11 4.07 -7.12 -2.05
CA HIS A 11 4.51 -7.58 -3.36
C HIS A 11 6.01 -7.30 -3.56
N PRO A 12 6.80 -8.21 -4.16
CA PRO A 12 8.24 -8.04 -4.33
C PRO A 12 8.68 -6.80 -5.12
N THR A 13 7.80 -6.27 -5.98
CA THR A 13 8.07 -5.05 -6.75
C THR A 13 7.71 -3.76 -6.02
N ALA A 14 7.17 -3.86 -4.79
CA ALA A 14 6.88 -2.68 -3.99
C ALA A 14 8.18 -2.10 -3.40
N THR A 15 8.26 -0.78 -3.35
CA THR A 15 9.39 -0.05 -2.78
C THR A 15 8.98 0.60 -1.47
N ILE A 16 9.60 0.21 -0.37
CA ILE A 16 9.32 0.76 0.97
C ILE A 16 10.62 1.36 1.52
N VAL A 17 10.59 2.64 1.84
CA VAL A 17 11.77 3.40 2.29
C VAL A 17 11.45 4.28 3.50
N GLY A 18 12.37 4.33 4.46
CA GLY A 18 12.30 5.25 5.62
C GLY A 18 11.50 4.70 6.81
N GLU A 19 10.89 5.59 7.56
CA GLU A 19 10.06 5.25 8.73
C GLU A 19 8.64 4.89 8.29
N VAL A 20 8.44 3.61 7.98
CA VAL A 20 7.16 3.07 7.52
C VAL A 20 6.73 1.95 8.46
N PHE A 21 5.53 2.05 9.01
CA PHE A 21 4.87 1.01 9.76
C PHE A 21 3.75 0.38 8.93
N ILE A 22 3.81 -0.93 8.75
CA ILE A 22 2.79 -1.72 8.04
C ILE A 22 2.22 -2.75 9.01
N GLY A 23 0.95 -2.57 9.36
CA GLY A 23 0.21 -3.41 10.30
C GLY A 23 -0.15 -4.80 9.75
N PRO A 24 -0.71 -5.67 10.61
CA PRO A 24 -1.09 -7.01 10.21
C PRO A 24 -2.21 -7.01 9.15
N TYR A 25 -2.19 -8.02 8.29
CA TYR A 25 -3.16 -8.20 7.20
C TYR A 25 -3.28 -7.03 6.23
N VAL A 26 -2.27 -6.18 6.16
CA VAL A 26 -2.17 -5.15 5.13
C VAL A 26 -1.67 -5.79 3.84
N ASN A 27 -2.33 -5.47 2.72
CA ASN A 27 -1.92 -5.91 1.39
C ASN A 27 -1.32 -4.74 0.62
N VAL A 28 -0.07 -4.88 0.19
CA VAL A 28 0.62 -3.92 -0.66
C VAL A 28 0.87 -4.59 -2.01
N ASN A 29 0.13 -4.19 -3.02
CA ASN A 29 0.22 -4.78 -4.36
C ASN A 29 1.41 -4.24 -5.18
N ALA A 30 1.48 -4.68 -6.44
CA ALA A 30 2.61 -4.43 -7.32
C ALA A 30 2.91 -2.94 -7.54
N ASN A 31 4.20 -2.62 -7.63
CA ASN A 31 4.71 -1.30 -7.97
C ASN A 31 4.26 -0.17 -7.01
N CYS A 32 3.84 -0.51 -5.80
CA CYS A 32 3.58 0.49 -4.78
C CYS A 32 4.88 1.14 -4.32
N VAL A 33 4.84 2.45 -4.07
CA VAL A 33 5.98 3.22 -3.55
C VAL A 33 5.56 3.90 -2.25
N ILE A 34 6.17 3.49 -1.13
CA ILE A 34 5.86 4.01 0.20
C ILE A 34 7.14 4.65 0.76
N ARG A 35 7.10 5.98 0.93
CA ARG A 35 8.26 6.77 1.37
C ARG A 35 7.98 7.48 2.68
N GLY A 36 8.59 6.97 3.75
CA GLY A 36 8.66 7.60 5.07
C GLY A 36 10.05 8.19 5.35
N ASP A 37 10.68 8.79 4.34
CA ASP A 37 12.03 9.36 4.42
C ASP A 37 12.07 10.74 5.09
N MET A 38 10.99 11.48 5.04
CA MET A 38 10.87 12.80 5.67
C MET A 38 10.10 12.76 6.99
N ASN A 39 9.00 12.02 7.03
CA ASN A 39 8.15 11.80 8.20
C ASN A 39 7.55 10.40 8.16
N GLU A 40 7.03 9.96 9.30
CA GLU A 40 6.45 8.64 9.49
C GLU A 40 5.26 8.36 8.56
N VAL A 41 5.18 7.13 8.04
CA VAL A 41 4.03 6.58 7.36
C VAL A 41 3.48 5.42 8.18
N VAL A 42 2.23 5.50 8.61
CA VAL A 42 1.55 4.46 9.39
C VAL A 42 0.40 3.90 8.58
N ILE A 43 0.43 2.60 8.31
CA ILE A 43 -0.64 1.85 7.63
C ILE A 43 -1.15 0.80 8.60
N ASN A 44 -2.36 0.97 9.09
CA ASN A 44 -2.95 0.07 10.07
C ASN A 44 -3.62 -1.14 9.42
N GLU A 45 -4.05 -2.06 10.28
CA GLU A 45 -4.48 -3.40 9.95
C GLU A 45 -5.55 -3.48 8.85
N SER A 46 -5.51 -4.57 8.08
CA SER A 46 -6.50 -4.93 7.06
C SER A 46 -6.69 -3.90 5.96
N SER A 47 -5.74 -2.98 5.76
CA SER A 47 -5.78 -2.02 4.66
C SER A 47 -5.24 -2.63 3.37
N ILE A 48 -5.76 -2.20 2.23
CA ILE A 48 -5.41 -2.71 0.91
C ILE A 48 -4.92 -1.57 0.04
N LEU A 49 -3.70 -1.68 -0.45
CA LEU A 49 -3.10 -0.80 -1.43
C LEU A 49 -3.05 -1.54 -2.76
N MET A 50 -3.83 -1.07 -3.73
CA MET A 50 -3.84 -1.62 -5.09
C MET A 50 -2.57 -1.20 -5.84
N GLU A 51 -2.49 -1.54 -7.12
CA GLU A 51 -1.29 -1.35 -7.93
C GLU A 51 -0.93 0.12 -8.15
N ASN A 52 0.38 0.39 -8.18
CA ASN A 52 0.95 1.71 -8.44
C ASN A 52 0.53 2.80 -7.43
N VAL A 53 0.12 2.43 -6.22
CA VAL A 53 -0.15 3.41 -5.16
C VAL A 53 1.14 4.06 -4.72
N SER A 54 1.12 5.40 -4.60
CA SER A 54 2.26 6.19 -4.15
C SER A 54 1.92 6.94 -2.87
N ILE A 55 2.65 6.64 -1.81
CA ILE A 55 2.52 7.30 -0.50
C ILE A 55 3.82 8.02 -0.19
N GLY A 56 3.73 9.30 0.11
CA GLY A 56 4.89 10.12 0.46
C GLY A 56 4.58 11.12 1.56
N THR A 57 5.64 11.63 2.17
CA THR A 57 5.57 12.66 3.21
C THR A 57 6.28 13.94 2.75
N VAL A 58 5.82 15.09 3.24
CA VAL A 58 6.48 16.37 3.02
C VAL A 58 7.34 16.75 4.22
N PRO A 59 8.47 17.46 4.04
CA PRO A 59 9.42 17.75 5.12
C PRO A 59 8.94 18.80 6.12
N SER A 60 7.78 19.39 5.93
CA SER A 60 7.28 20.51 6.74
C SER A 60 6.32 20.06 7.83
N ILE A 61 6.25 20.87 8.89
CA ILE A 61 5.14 20.82 9.84
C ILE A 61 3.94 21.43 9.13
N LEU A 62 2.79 20.75 9.19
CA LEU A 62 1.54 21.27 8.63
C LEU A 62 1.16 22.60 9.29
N ASN A 63 0.40 23.44 8.60
CA ASN A 63 -0.09 24.71 9.14
C ASN A 63 -0.87 24.57 10.46
N SER A 64 -1.36 23.35 10.75
CA SER A 64 -1.99 22.99 12.03
C SER A 64 -1.00 22.78 13.18
N GLY A 65 0.31 22.84 12.95
CA GLY A 65 1.34 22.53 13.94
C GLY A 65 1.55 21.02 14.14
N GLU A 66 0.86 20.17 13.41
CA GLU A 66 1.02 18.72 13.44
C GLU A 66 2.16 18.27 12.51
N VAL A 67 2.82 17.18 12.86
CA VAL A 67 3.83 16.55 12.00
C VAL A 67 3.19 16.08 10.72
N ALA A 68 3.82 16.37 9.59
CA ALA A 68 3.31 16.06 8.25
C ALA A 68 3.45 14.56 7.90
N LYS A 69 2.89 13.68 8.73
CA LYS A 69 2.89 12.23 8.52
C LYS A 69 1.73 11.77 7.64
N VAL A 70 1.84 10.54 7.13
CA VAL A 70 0.69 9.83 6.55
C VAL A 70 0.17 8.83 7.57
N PHE A 71 -1.14 8.88 7.81
CA PHE A 71 -1.81 7.95 8.69
C PHE A 71 -3.02 7.34 7.99
N LEU A 72 -2.97 6.04 7.77
CA LEU A 72 -4.10 5.23 7.33
C LEU A 72 -4.62 4.45 8.53
N ALA A 73 -5.88 4.65 8.87
CA ALA A 73 -6.56 3.85 9.89
C ALA A 73 -6.85 2.43 9.34
N LYS A 74 -7.69 1.67 10.03
CA LYS A 74 -7.98 0.30 9.67
C LYS A 74 -8.90 0.20 8.47
N LYS A 75 -8.75 -0.87 7.68
CA LYS A 75 -9.65 -1.23 6.57
C LYS A 75 -9.80 -0.13 5.52
N VAL A 76 -8.72 0.53 5.19
CA VAL A 76 -8.68 1.51 4.11
C VAL A 76 -8.38 0.80 2.81
N ILE A 77 -9.14 1.11 1.76
CA ILE A 77 -8.87 0.64 0.41
C ILE A 77 -8.37 1.81 -0.43
N LEU A 78 -7.16 1.70 -0.93
CA LEU A 78 -6.60 2.59 -1.94
C LEU A 78 -6.63 1.88 -3.29
N ASP A 79 -7.40 2.40 -4.21
CA ASP A 79 -7.53 1.85 -5.57
C ASP A 79 -6.28 2.20 -6.43
N ASN A 80 -6.22 1.73 -7.65
CA ASN A 80 -5.06 1.85 -8.53
C ASN A 80 -4.61 3.30 -8.75
N ASN A 81 -3.29 3.52 -8.77
CA ASN A 81 -2.66 4.82 -9.03
C ASN A 81 -3.04 5.94 -8.05
N VAL A 82 -3.53 5.63 -6.85
CA VAL A 82 -3.80 6.63 -5.82
C VAL A 82 -2.49 7.22 -5.31
N ARG A 83 -2.50 8.54 -5.08
CA ARG A 83 -1.37 9.27 -4.50
C ARG A 83 -1.79 9.94 -3.20
N LEU A 84 -1.03 9.66 -2.14
CA LEU A 84 -1.23 10.26 -0.82
C LEU A 84 0.01 11.06 -0.43
N MET A 85 -0.21 12.26 0.10
CA MET A 85 0.85 13.12 0.62
C MET A 85 0.46 13.66 1.99
N SER A 86 1.20 13.29 3.05
CA SER A 86 1.05 13.81 4.42
C SER A 86 -0.40 14.07 4.83
N CYS A 87 -1.23 13.03 4.84
CA CYS A 87 -2.67 13.11 5.06
C CYS A 87 -3.14 12.09 6.08
N TYR A 88 -4.34 12.29 6.59
CA TYR A 88 -5.03 11.38 7.49
C TYR A 88 -6.23 10.74 6.79
N ILE A 89 -6.31 9.41 6.82
CA ILE A 89 -7.44 8.64 6.29
C ILE A 89 -8.03 7.80 7.42
N GLY A 90 -9.31 8.00 7.71
CA GLY A 90 -10.07 7.30 8.74
C GLY A 90 -10.39 5.84 8.40
N GLU A 91 -11.09 5.17 9.31
CA GLU A 91 -11.45 3.76 9.16
C GLU A 91 -12.50 3.54 8.06
N ASP A 92 -12.51 2.36 7.45
CA ASP A 92 -13.49 1.92 6.44
C ASP A 92 -13.62 2.91 5.25
N CYS A 93 -12.55 3.61 4.89
CA CYS A 93 -12.53 4.55 3.76
C CYS A 93 -12.16 3.87 2.44
N PHE A 94 -12.77 4.36 1.36
CA PHE A 94 -12.43 3.97 0.00
C PHE A 94 -11.93 5.18 -0.79
N ILE A 95 -10.74 5.07 -1.37
CA ILE A 95 -10.15 6.08 -2.25
C ILE A 95 -10.09 5.52 -3.66
N GLY A 96 -10.90 6.08 -4.55
CA GLY A 96 -11.02 5.63 -5.94
C GLY A 96 -9.78 5.88 -6.78
N ALA A 97 -9.67 5.12 -7.87
CA ALA A 97 -8.50 5.11 -8.74
C ALA A 97 -8.12 6.49 -9.29
N ASN A 98 -6.80 6.68 -9.48
CA ASN A 98 -6.21 7.91 -10.01
C ASN A 98 -6.53 9.18 -9.19
N SER A 99 -6.85 9.01 -7.91
CA SER A 99 -7.14 10.14 -7.02
C SER A 99 -5.88 10.61 -6.29
N VAL A 100 -5.86 11.90 -5.95
CA VAL A 100 -4.76 12.55 -5.25
C VAL A 100 -5.29 13.17 -3.97
N ILE A 101 -4.70 12.80 -2.84
CA ILE A 101 -4.99 13.41 -1.52
C ILE A 101 -3.76 14.24 -1.15
N CYS A 102 -3.96 15.56 -1.07
CA CYS A 102 -2.89 16.51 -0.79
C CYS A 102 -2.60 16.62 0.71
N GLU A 103 -1.49 17.31 1.01
CA GLU A 103 -0.99 17.49 2.37
C GLU A 103 -1.99 18.15 3.32
N GLY A 104 -2.04 17.66 4.55
CA GLY A 104 -2.94 18.15 5.60
C GLY A 104 -4.40 17.81 5.39
N ALA A 105 -4.76 17.10 4.32
CA ALA A 105 -6.13 16.68 4.13
C ALA A 105 -6.50 15.58 5.14
N LYS A 106 -7.71 15.68 5.67
CA LYS A 106 -8.29 14.72 6.62
C LYS A 106 -9.57 14.13 6.03
N VAL A 107 -9.58 12.83 5.82
CA VAL A 107 -10.76 12.06 5.40
C VAL A 107 -11.23 11.27 6.60
N ASP A 108 -12.45 11.53 7.06
CA ASP A 108 -13.01 10.87 8.25
C ASP A 108 -13.65 9.52 7.88
N ASP A 109 -13.97 8.72 8.90
CA ASP A 109 -14.37 7.32 8.79
C ASP A 109 -15.51 7.08 7.81
N GLY A 110 -15.45 5.95 7.09
CA GLY A 110 -16.50 5.49 6.21
C GLY A 110 -16.81 6.42 5.05
N SER A 111 -15.87 7.28 4.69
CA SER A 111 -16.01 8.21 3.56
C SER A 111 -15.48 7.59 2.26
N ILE A 112 -16.05 8.01 1.15
CA ILE A 112 -15.72 7.52 -0.18
C ILE A 112 -15.21 8.68 -1.02
N ILE A 113 -14.01 8.54 -1.59
CA ILE A 113 -13.50 9.45 -2.61
C ILE A 113 -13.66 8.78 -3.97
N GLY A 114 -14.41 9.43 -4.85
CA GLY A 114 -14.62 8.93 -6.22
C GLY A 114 -13.33 8.93 -7.03
N PRO A 115 -13.26 8.16 -8.11
CA PRO A 115 -12.08 8.11 -8.97
C PRO A 115 -11.79 9.47 -9.62
N TYR A 116 -10.50 9.67 -10.01
CA TYR A 116 -10.02 10.91 -10.63
C TYR A 116 -10.27 12.17 -9.81
N SER A 117 -10.31 12.04 -8.49
CA SER A 117 -10.58 13.15 -7.58
C SER A 117 -9.30 13.73 -7.02
N VAL A 118 -9.30 15.03 -6.79
CA VAL A 118 -8.21 15.74 -6.11
C VAL A 118 -8.75 16.40 -4.86
N VAL A 119 -8.31 15.90 -3.69
CA VAL A 119 -8.63 16.51 -2.40
C VAL A 119 -7.57 17.57 -2.12
N PRO A 120 -7.96 18.86 -2.08
CA PRO A 120 -7.01 19.96 -1.89
C PRO A 120 -6.31 19.91 -0.52
N PRO A 121 -5.18 20.61 -0.36
CA PRO A 121 -4.49 20.71 0.92
C PRO A 121 -5.38 21.20 2.05
N ASN A 122 -5.15 20.65 3.25
CA ASN A 122 -5.88 21.00 4.49
C ASN A 122 -7.40 20.85 4.39
N ARG A 123 -7.90 20.05 3.44
CA ARG A 123 -9.34 19.81 3.30
C ARG A 123 -9.80 18.77 4.32
N TYR A 124 -10.88 19.08 5.02
CA TYR A 124 -11.59 18.14 5.88
C TYR A 124 -12.78 17.54 5.13
N ILE A 125 -12.87 16.23 5.11
CA ILE A 125 -13.98 15.45 4.56
C ILE A 125 -14.68 14.75 5.72
N PRO A 126 -15.93 15.12 6.02
CA PRO A 126 -16.70 14.54 7.12
C PRO A 126 -17.00 13.06 6.92
N LYS A 127 -17.25 12.40 8.05
CA LYS A 127 -17.59 10.98 8.12
C LYS A 127 -18.78 10.59 7.24
N GLY A 128 -18.64 9.49 6.52
CA GLY A 128 -19.72 8.87 5.77
C GLY A 128 -20.22 9.68 4.58
N GLN A 129 -19.33 10.44 3.93
CA GLN A 129 -19.67 11.23 2.76
C GLN A 129 -18.97 10.73 1.51
N VAL A 130 -19.62 10.91 0.37
CA VAL A 130 -19.05 10.67 -0.96
C VAL A 130 -18.62 12.01 -1.56
N TRP A 131 -17.34 12.10 -1.92
CA TRP A 131 -16.75 13.28 -2.55
C TRP A 131 -16.11 12.89 -3.88
N SER A 132 -16.22 13.74 -4.89
CA SER A 132 -15.57 13.49 -6.19
C SER A 132 -15.28 14.78 -6.95
N GLY A 133 -14.38 14.66 -7.93
CA GLY A 133 -14.00 15.75 -8.84
C GLY A 133 -12.65 16.40 -8.54
N ASN A 134 -12.26 17.33 -9.40
CA ASN A 134 -11.04 18.12 -9.26
C ASN A 134 -11.38 19.63 -9.31
N PRO A 135 -11.37 20.34 -8.18
CA PRO A 135 -11.20 19.87 -6.80
C PRO A 135 -12.42 19.05 -6.30
N ALA A 136 -12.17 18.13 -5.38
CA ALA A 136 -13.20 17.28 -4.81
C ALA A 136 -14.31 18.10 -4.14
N ARG A 137 -15.57 17.74 -4.42
CA ARG A 137 -16.77 18.33 -3.88
C ARG A 137 -17.70 17.25 -3.32
N TYR A 138 -18.49 17.63 -2.33
CA TYR A 138 -19.52 16.76 -1.78
C TYR A 138 -20.55 16.36 -2.86
N ILE A 139 -20.87 15.09 -2.92
CA ILE A 139 -21.87 14.54 -3.83
C ILE A 139 -23.10 14.12 -3.03
N LYS A 140 -22.93 13.25 -2.05
CA LYS A 140 -23.99 12.69 -1.23
C LYS A 140 -23.45 12.04 0.04
N ASP A 141 -24.33 11.64 0.94
CA ASP A 141 -23.96 10.77 2.06
C ASP A 141 -23.87 9.31 1.59
N VAL A 142 -22.99 8.53 2.24
CA VAL A 142 -22.80 7.11 1.92
C VAL A 142 -24.02 6.32 2.36
N GLU A 143 -24.64 5.62 1.42
CA GLU A 143 -25.80 4.77 1.70
C GLU A 143 -25.38 3.40 2.26
N LYS A 144 -26.28 2.76 3.01
CA LYS A 144 -26.01 1.42 3.58
C LYS A 144 -25.58 0.38 2.54
N PRO A 145 -26.22 0.27 1.35
CA PRO A 145 -25.80 -0.70 0.34
C PRO A 145 -24.37 -0.44 -0.19
N GLU A 146 -23.96 0.81 -0.30
CA GLU A 146 -22.59 1.16 -0.72
C GLU A 146 -21.55 0.69 0.31
N ARG A 147 -21.84 0.85 1.60
CA ARG A 147 -20.99 0.31 2.67
C ARG A 147 -20.86 -1.21 2.62
N VAL A 148 -21.97 -1.90 2.41
CA VAL A 148 -21.96 -3.37 2.32
C VAL A 148 -21.14 -3.81 1.11
N GLY A 149 -21.32 -3.16 -0.03
CA GLY A 149 -20.55 -3.44 -1.24
C GLY A 149 -19.04 -3.21 -1.07
N LEU A 150 -18.63 -2.19 -0.29
CA LEU A 150 -17.22 -1.97 0.04
C LEU A 150 -16.64 -3.06 0.93
N ILE A 151 -17.40 -3.52 1.92
CA ILE A 151 -16.98 -4.61 2.81
C ILE A 151 -16.84 -5.92 2.04
N GLU A 152 -17.76 -6.21 1.12
CA GLU A 152 -17.68 -7.38 0.24
C GLU A 152 -16.47 -7.30 -0.68
N LYS A 153 -16.25 -6.16 -1.33
CA LYS A 153 -15.07 -5.90 -2.16
C LYS A 153 -13.77 -6.08 -1.37
N MET A 154 -13.72 -5.60 -0.13
CA MET A 154 -12.54 -5.77 0.72
C MET A 154 -12.24 -7.24 1.00
N LYS A 155 -13.27 -8.05 1.31
CA LYS A 155 -13.09 -9.49 1.54
C LYS A 155 -12.59 -10.20 0.28
N GLU A 156 -13.19 -9.93 -0.86
CA GLU A 156 -12.79 -10.47 -2.15
C GLU A 156 -11.31 -10.13 -2.45
N LEU A 157 -10.91 -8.88 -2.28
CA LEU A 157 -9.54 -8.45 -2.49
C LEU A 157 -8.54 -9.11 -1.52
N GLN A 158 -8.95 -9.33 -0.26
CA GLN A 158 -8.12 -10.04 0.71
C GLN A 158 -7.98 -11.53 0.38
N GLU A 159 -9.01 -12.17 -0.13
CA GLU A 159 -8.96 -13.57 -0.58
C GLU A 159 -8.07 -13.72 -1.80
N ASN A 160 -8.26 -12.87 -2.81
CA ASN A 160 -7.43 -12.86 -4.01
C ASN A 160 -5.94 -12.62 -3.68
N SER A 161 -5.65 -11.74 -2.74
CA SER A 161 -4.27 -11.49 -2.30
C SER A 161 -3.62 -12.72 -1.67
N LYS A 162 -4.37 -13.54 -0.94
CA LYS A 162 -3.85 -14.80 -0.37
C LYS A 162 -3.52 -15.84 -1.43
N GLU A 163 -4.30 -15.92 -2.50
CA GLU A 163 -4.01 -16.81 -3.63
C GLU A 163 -2.76 -16.33 -4.37
N TYR A 164 -2.67 -15.03 -4.60
CA TYR A 164 -1.54 -14.40 -5.27
C TYR A 164 -0.21 -14.61 -4.54
N ILE A 165 -0.24 -14.62 -3.18
CA ILE A 165 0.96 -14.92 -2.39
C ILE A 165 1.44 -16.34 -2.57
N LYS A 166 0.54 -17.30 -2.66
CA LYS A 166 0.98 -18.69 -2.87
C LYS A 166 1.79 -18.80 -4.15
N GLU A 167 1.35 -18.14 -5.22
CA GLU A 167 2.08 -18.13 -6.48
C GLU A 167 3.44 -17.44 -6.35
N ILE A 168 3.52 -16.28 -5.65
CA ILE A 168 4.77 -15.55 -5.46
C ILE A 168 5.68 -16.24 -4.43
N SER A 169 5.11 -16.83 -3.38
CA SER A 169 5.87 -17.52 -2.32
C SER A 169 6.65 -18.71 -2.87
N ASP A 170 6.10 -19.42 -3.84
CA ASP A 170 6.81 -20.54 -4.48
C ASP A 170 8.07 -20.05 -5.22
N TYR A 171 8.04 -18.86 -5.80
CA TYR A 171 9.22 -18.24 -6.44
C TYR A 171 10.21 -17.66 -5.42
N SER A 172 9.75 -17.03 -4.34
CA SER A 172 10.64 -16.47 -3.31
C SER A 172 11.31 -17.55 -2.47
N ASN A 173 10.59 -18.62 -2.16
CA ASN A 173 11.14 -19.79 -1.48
C ASN A 173 12.12 -20.58 -2.34
N ALA A 174 11.97 -20.58 -3.66
CA ALA A 174 12.92 -21.19 -4.58
C ALA A 174 14.31 -20.55 -4.49
N TYR A 175 14.39 -19.23 -4.27
CA TYR A 175 15.68 -18.55 -4.07
C TYR A 175 16.33 -18.94 -2.74
N MET A 176 15.57 -18.91 -1.65
CA MET A 176 16.06 -19.32 -0.31
C MET A 176 16.44 -20.83 -0.30
N LEU A 177 15.62 -21.69 -0.91
CA LEU A 177 15.95 -23.10 -1.08
C LEU A 177 17.21 -23.31 -1.95
N SER A 178 17.47 -22.46 -2.93
CA SER A 178 18.68 -22.55 -3.76
C SER A 178 19.94 -22.23 -2.96
N GLU A 179 19.91 -21.24 -2.06
CA GLU A 179 21.02 -20.92 -1.17
C GLU A 179 21.28 -22.05 -0.16
N GLU A 180 20.24 -22.58 0.49
CA GLU A 180 20.38 -23.72 1.40
C GLU A 180 20.92 -24.98 0.72
N LEU A 181 20.55 -25.23 -0.53
CA LEU A 181 21.00 -26.38 -1.30
C LEU A 181 22.45 -26.22 -1.79
N VAL A 182 22.86 -25.01 -2.11
CA VAL A 182 24.26 -24.66 -2.44
C VAL A 182 25.15 -24.83 -1.20
N ASP A 183 24.71 -24.38 -0.02
CA ASP A 183 25.42 -24.57 1.25
C ASP A 183 25.53 -26.04 1.65
N GLN A 184 24.58 -26.90 1.25
CA GLN A 184 24.61 -28.35 1.45
C GLN A 184 25.43 -29.10 0.39
N GLY A 185 26.07 -28.40 -0.57
CA GLY A 185 26.87 -29.00 -1.64
C GLY A 185 26.06 -29.78 -2.67
N LYS A 186 24.75 -29.56 -2.75
CA LYS A 186 23.87 -30.19 -3.73
C LYS A 186 23.66 -29.22 -4.89
N THR A 187 24.24 -29.52 -6.04
CA THR A 187 23.94 -28.81 -7.29
C THR A 187 22.51 -29.12 -7.72
N THR A 188 21.60 -28.19 -7.55
CA THR A 188 20.26 -28.27 -8.13
C THR A 188 20.24 -27.56 -9.48
N SER A 189 19.91 -28.31 -10.52
CA SER A 189 19.36 -27.72 -11.73
C SER A 189 17.94 -27.26 -11.42
N LEU A 190 17.77 -26.07 -10.89
CA LEU A 190 16.46 -25.45 -10.79
C LEU A 190 15.90 -25.31 -12.20
N TYR A 191 14.73 -25.89 -12.43
CA TYR A 191 13.96 -25.72 -13.65
C TYR A 191 13.56 -24.23 -13.76
N CYS A 192 14.41 -23.46 -14.39
CA CYS A 192 14.02 -22.13 -14.87
C CYS A 192 13.27 -22.31 -16.19
N PRO A 193 12.06 -21.77 -16.33
CA PRO A 193 11.46 -21.66 -17.65
C PRO A 193 12.45 -20.95 -18.59
N GLN A 194 12.66 -21.46 -19.80
CA GLN A 194 13.73 -21.13 -20.72
C GLN A 194 13.88 -19.63 -21.12
N GLU A 195 13.14 -18.71 -20.49
CA GLU A 195 13.12 -17.28 -20.81
C GLU A 195 13.88 -16.38 -19.82
N PHE A 196 14.43 -16.93 -18.72
CA PHE A 196 15.22 -16.14 -17.76
C PHE A 196 16.57 -16.79 -17.45
N GLU A 197 17.57 -16.49 -18.27
CA GLU A 197 18.98 -16.72 -17.88
C GLU A 197 19.39 -15.67 -16.85
N VAL A 198 19.33 -16.01 -15.57
CA VAL A 198 19.97 -15.22 -14.52
C VAL A 198 21.46 -15.56 -14.52
N LYS A 199 22.31 -14.72 -15.10
CA LYS A 199 23.74 -14.80 -14.94
C LYS A 199 24.11 -14.41 -13.51
N ILE A 200 24.37 -15.41 -12.65
CA ILE A 200 24.97 -15.19 -11.34
C ILE A 200 26.43 -14.79 -11.55
N VAL A 201 26.74 -13.51 -11.37
CA VAL A 201 28.11 -13.01 -11.32
C VAL A 201 28.60 -13.16 -9.87
N ASN A 202 29.30 -14.26 -9.59
CA ASN A 202 30.06 -14.40 -8.34
C ASN A 202 31.20 -13.38 -8.34
N LYS A 203 31.01 -12.22 -7.68
CA LYS A 203 32.12 -11.38 -7.25
C LYS A 203 32.65 -11.93 -5.93
N LYS A 204 33.72 -12.74 -5.97
CA LYS A 204 34.59 -12.91 -4.82
C LYS A 204 35.23 -11.56 -4.53
N TYR A 205 34.96 -11.01 -3.37
CA TYR A 205 35.79 -9.97 -2.79
C TYR A 205 37.02 -10.69 -2.24
N GLU A 206 38.15 -10.54 -2.91
CA GLU A 206 39.46 -10.80 -2.33
C GLU A 206 39.85 -9.55 -1.54
N ASP A 207 40.32 -9.76 -0.30
CA ASP A 207 40.81 -8.77 0.67
C ASP A 207 41.95 -7.90 0.13
#